data_604488f5b97840bb4810df74ff0d8b75
#
_entry.id   604488f5b97840bb4810df74ff0d8b75
#
_cell.length_a   1.000
_cell.length_b   1.000
_cell.length_c   1.000
_cell.angle_alpha   90.00
_cell.angle_beta   90.00
_cell.angle_gamma   90.00
#
_symmetry.space_group_name_H-M   'P 1'
#
loop_
_entity.id
_entity.type
_entity.pdbx_description
1 polymer ?
#
loop_
_entity_poly.entity_id
_entity_poly.type
_entity_poly.pdbx_seq_one_letter_code
_entity_poly.pdbx_strand_id
1 'polypeptide(L)'
;MTPYCIRTLIALLLPASLVAQQIPRAEYAARRDSLTAHVDSGVIVAFGAPDPVGIRRWTQLPAFRYLTGFLEPNAALVLVKRGGRSSGTLFTVARDPRRALYDGFPPDSATVAGETGLAVRSLPVLRAAVDSLAAGGLPIYDLRDFATADAASQDTLTRGGSFIADLVARHPGVVVRNAHPIVDSLRRRKSSAELAILRRAVDLTVQAHKEALRGVKPGMWEYQLEALIEGVFRRGGCEGPSFASIVGSGPNSTQYHYQMNNRRMAAGDVVVMDVGASCGGYAADVTRTIPVSGRFTREQRAIYQLVRQAQAASERVARPGASWQAWRDSTRAVEARGLARLGLIQSADATFDPPWAERCRTDPVYCTQAFLYMAHGLGHGIGLEVHDPPHPWVGTGTFQVGDAFTIEPGIYVSTRLLDILADTPKNRAMIAQVRPVVEQYQNIGIRIEDDYVITPNGVEWLSRAPREIGEIEAARLTRAVMAR
;
A
#
# COMPACT_ATOMS: atom_id res chain seq x y z
N MET A 1 -38.87 55.75 -28.97
CA MET A 1 -37.51 55.24 -28.61
C MET A 1 -37.60 54.63 -27.25
N THR A 2 -37.74 53.32 -27.16
CA THR A 2 -37.88 52.53 -25.93
C THR A 2 -36.56 51.84 -25.65
N PRO A 3 -35.95 51.93 -24.46
CA PRO A 3 -34.74 51.25 -24.12
C PRO A 3 -34.98 49.79 -23.73
N TYR A 4 -34.27 48.87 -24.40
CA TYR A 4 -34.22 47.44 -24.04
C TYR A 4 -33.34 47.25 -22.80
N CYS A 5 -33.95 46.78 -21.69
CA CYS A 5 -33.21 46.28 -20.54
C CYS A 5 -32.72 44.86 -20.80
N ILE A 6 -31.41 44.68 -21.01
CA ILE A 6 -30.73 43.37 -21.02
C ILE A 6 -30.58 42.94 -19.55
N ARG A 7 -31.34 41.96 -19.10
CA ARG A 7 -31.12 41.27 -17.82
C ARG A 7 -30.04 40.22 -18.02
N THR A 8 -28.84 40.52 -17.57
CA THR A 8 -27.76 39.55 -17.47
C THR A 8 -28.04 38.57 -16.32
N LEU A 9 -28.39 37.34 -16.66
CA LEU A 9 -28.48 36.24 -15.69
C LEU A 9 -27.07 35.84 -15.27
N ILE A 10 -26.60 36.27 -14.09
CA ILE A 10 -25.39 35.73 -13.45
C ILE A 10 -25.79 34.41 -12.83
N ALA A 11 -25.44 33.31 -13.51
CA ALA A 11 -25.48 31.98 -12.93
C ALA A 11 -24.41 31.90 -11.84
N LEU A 12 -24.81 31.99 -10.59
CA LEU A 12 -23.95 31.65 -9.44
C LEU A 12 -23.60 30.15 -9.53
N LEU A 13 -22.46 29.84 -10.09
CA LEU A 13 -21.79 28.55 -9.90
C LEU A 13 -21.38 28.49 -8.42
N LEU A 14 -22.26 27.95 -7.57
CA LEU A 14 -21.89 27.52 -6.23
C LEU A 14 -20.74 26.51 -6.40
N PRO A 15 -19.58 26.71 -5.74
CA PRO A 15 -18.55 25.69 -5.74
C PRO A 15 -19.19 24.44 -5.13
N ALA A 16 -19.18 23.33 -5.88
CA ALA A 16 -19.51 22.03 -5.33
C ALA A 16 -18.61 21.84 -4.10
N SER A 17 -19.21 21.92 -2.93
CA SER A 17 -18.53 21.68 -1.67
C SER A 17 -17.79 20.35 -1.84
N LEU A 18 -16.47 20.37 -1.75
CA LEU A 18 -15.63 19.20 -1.56
C LEU A 18 -15.99 18.59 -0.20
N VAL A 19 -17.18 17.99 -0.11
CA VAL A 19 -17.50 17.08 0.98
C VAL A 19 -16.46 15.97 0.84
N ALA A 20 -15.56 15.88 1.81
CA ALA A 20 -14.57 14.82 1.84
C ALA A 20 -15.33 13.50 1.62
N GLN A 21 -14.95 12.75 0.59
CA GLN A 21 -15.57 11.48 0.29
C GLN A 21 -15.38 10.59 1.53
N GLN A 22 -16.50 10.20 2.14
CA GLN A 22 -16.50 9.41 3.37
C GLN A 22 -17.24 8.10 3.11
N ILE A 23 -16.81 7.06 3.78
CA ILE A 23 -17.55 5.81 3.80
C ILE A 23 -18.88 6.03 4.53
N PRO A 24 -20.02 5.70 3.94
CA PRO A 24 -21.31 5.87 4.59
C PRO A 24 -21.44 5.01 5.85
N ARG A 25 -22.10 5.53 6.88
CA ARG A 25 -22.38 4.78 8.13
C ARG A 25 -23.01 3.40 7.87
N ALA A 26 -23.94 3.33 6.93
CA ALA A 26 -24.61 2.09 6.55
C ALA A 26 -23.63 1.02 6.04
N GLU A 27 -22.54 1.43 5.39
CA GLU A 27 -21.51 0.50 4.91
C GLU A 27 -20.71 -0.10 6.05
N TYR A 28 -20.33 0.68 7.07
CA TYR A 28 -19.70 0.13 8.26
C TYR A 28 -20.62 -0.88 8.98
N ALA A 29 -21.93 -0.63 9.03
CA ALA A 29 -22.89 -1.60 9.57
C ALA A 29 -22.91 -2.88 8.73
N ALA A 30 -22.98 -2.78 7.40
CA ALA A 30 -22.97 -3.93 6.50
C ALA A 30 -21.65 -4.76 6.62
N ARG A 31 -20.50 -4.11 6.83
CA ARG A 31 -19.22 -4.79 7.07
C ARG A 31 -19.24 -5.60 8.37
N ARG A 32 -19.80 -5.04 9.45
CA ARG A 32 -19.98 -5.76 10.72
C ARG A 32 -20.95 -6.93 10.58
N ASP A 33 -22.03 -6.74 9.86
CA ASP A 33 -23.00 -7.81 9.58
C ASP A 33 -22.36 -8.92 8.75
N SER A 34 -21.57 -8.56 7.73
CA SER A 34 -20.81 -9.52 6.93
C SER A 34 -19.81 -10.30 7.76
N LEU A 35 -19.07 -9.64 8.66
CA LEU A 35 -18.14 -10.31 9.59
C LEU A 35 -18.88 -11.29 10.50
N THR A 36 -19.99 -10.85 11.11
CA THR A 36 -20.76 -11.71 12.02
C THR A 36 -21.50 -12.83 11.30
N ALA A 37 -21.75 -12.71 9.98
CA ALA A 37 -22.34 -13.81 9.19
C ALA A 37 -21.41 -15.02 9.06
N HIS A 38 -20.10 -14.82 9.17
CA HIS A 38 -19.10 -15.92 9.16
C HIS A 38 -18.89 -16.58 10.53
N VAL A 39 -19.66 -16.20 11.55
CA VAL A 39 -19.56 -16.70 12.90
C VAL A 39 -20.93 -17.26 13.31
N ASP A 40 -21.01 -18.52 13.72
CA ASP A 40 -22.28 -19.14 14.16
C ASP A 40 -22.75 -18.52 15.48
N SER A 41 -21.83 -18.45 16.44
CA SER A 41 -22.01 -17.76 17.73
C SER A 41 -20.65 -17.36 18.29
N GLY A 42 -20.59 -16.28 19.06
CA GLY A 42 -19.36 -15.84 19.71
C GLY A 42 -19.28 -14.33 19.91
N VAL A 43 -18.12 -13.92 20.39
CA VAL A 43 -17.79 -12.52 20.71
C VAL A 43 -16.56 -12.14 19.90
N ILE A 44 -16.69 -11.16 19.01
CA ILE A 44 -15.57 -10.61 18.25
C ILE A 44 -15.09 -9.38 18.99
N VAL A 45 -13.79 -9.32 19.29
CA VAL A 45 -13.16 -8.18 19.99
C VAL A 45 -12.11 -7.57 19.07
N ALA A 46 -12.28 -6.29 18.78
CA ALA A 46 -11.33 -5.49 18.00
C ALA A 46 -10.88 -4.27 18.81
N PHE A 47 -9.59 -4.00 18.80
CA PHE A 47 -9.03 -2.83 19.47
C PHE A 47 -8.66 -1.75 18.45
N GLY A 48 -8.94 -0.49 18.77
CA GLY A 48 -8.36 0.66 18.11
C GLY A 48 -6.94 0.93 18.60
N ALA A 49 -6.21 1.70 17.81
CA ALA A 49 -4.85 2.11 18.15
C ALA A 49 -4.80 2.83 19.50
N PRO A 50 -3.76 2.58 20.31
CA PRO A 50 -3.54 3.33 21.54
C PRO A 50 -3.18 4.78 21.25
N ASP A 51 -3.19 5.63 22.29
CA ASP A 51 -2.59 6.95 22.19
C ASP A 51 -1.13 6.83 21.74
N PRO A 52 -0.67 7.73 20.87
CA PRO A 52 0.73 7.74 20.48
C PRO A 52 1.63 8.07 21.67
N VAL A 53 2.77 7.40 21.78
CA VAL A 53 3.79 7.77 22.74
C VAL A 53 4.47 9.06 22.26
N GLY A 54 4.31 10.14 23.02
CA GLY A 54 4.80 11.47 22.66
C GLY A 54 3.96 12.15 21.57
N ILE A 55 4.46 13.30 21.06
CA ILE A 55 3.76 14.09 20.04
C ILE A 55 4.08 13.50 18.66
N ARG A 56 3.49 12.35 18.33
CA ARG A 56 3.62 11.69 17.03
C ARG A 56 2.29 11.70 16.28
N ARG A 57 2.37 11.61 14.97
CA ARG A 57 1.18 11.44 14.15
C ARG A 57 0.51 10.11 14.51
N TRP A 58 -0.78 10.19 14.80
CA TRP A 58 -1.58 9.02 15.13
C TRP A 58 -2.32 8.47 13.90
N THR A 59 -2.42 7.16 13.81
CA THR A 59 -3.20 6.45 12.79
C THR A 59 -4.01 5.35 13.46
N GLN A 60 -5.23 5.13 12.97
CA GLN A 60 -6.09 4.06 13.46
C GLN A 60 -5.67 2.71 12.88
N LEU A 61 -5.85 1.62 13.67
CA LEU A 61 -5.63 0.26 13.19
C LEU A 61 -6.57 -0.08 12.03
N PRO A 62 -6.08 -0.68 10.94
CA PRO A 62 -6.85 -0.86 9.71
C PRO A 62 -8.13 -1.68 9.87
N ALA A 63 -8.08 -2.82 10.57
CA ALA A 63 -9.25 -3.68 10.79
C ALA A 63 -10.31 -2.97 11.66
N PHE A 64 -9.89 -2.28 12.72
CA PHE A 64 -10.78 -1.50 13.57
C PHE A 64 -11.43 -0.36 12.78
N ARG A 65 -10.63 0.39 11.98
CA ARG A 65 -11.13 1.45 11.11
C ARG A 65 -12.12 0.91 10.08
N TYR A 66 -11.82 -0.23 9.44
CA TYR A 66 -12.69 -0.87 8.46
C TYR A 66 -14.08 -1.21 9.02
N LEU A 67 -14.14 -1.63 10.30
CA LEU A 67 -15.37 -2.05 10.94
C LEU A 67 -16.16 -0.90 11.57
N THR A 68 -15.52 0.21 11.93
CA THR A 68 -16.15 1.26 12.75
C THR A 68 -16.17 2.64 12.10
N GLY A 69 -15.17 2.98 11.30
CA GLY A 69 -14.90 4.36 10.85
C GLY A 69 -14.48 5.30 11.99
N PHE A 70 -14.36 4.81 13.23
CA PHE A 70 -14.07 5.63 14.39
C PHE A 70 -12.59 5.95 14.52
N LEU A 71 -12.26 7.23 14.69
CA LEU A 71 -10.89 7.75 14.59
C LEU A 71 -10.31 8.25 15.92
N GLU A 72 -10.95 7.95 17.05
CA GLU A 72 -10.38 8.27 18.36
C GLU A 72 -9.53 7.12 18.90
N PRO A 73 -8.44 7.41 19.63
CA PRO A 73 -7.56 6.39 20.19
C PRO A 73 -8.22 5.63 21.34
N ASN A 74 -7.58 4.51 21.72
CA ASN A 74 -7.93 3.68 22.85
C ASN A 74 -9.34 3.06 22.84
N ALA A 75 -10.07 3.11 21.73
CA ALA A 75 -11.38 2.48 21.64
C ALA A 75 -11.28 0.95 21.51
N ALA A 76 -12.41 0.25 21.74
CA ALA A 76 -12.57 -1.16 21.44
C ALA A 76 -13.97 -1.45 20.92
N LEU A 77 -14.09 -2.33 19.94
CA LEU A 77 -15.35 -2.83 19.40
C LEU A 77 -15.60 -4.25 19.94
N VAL A 78 -16.80 -4.50 20.45
CA VAL A 78 -17.27 -5.85 20.78
C VAL A 78 -18.51 -6.13 19.96
N LEU A 79 -18.45 -7.18 19.12
CA LEU A 79 -19.61 -7.70 18.40
C LEU A 79 -20.01 -9.03 19.05
N VAL A 80 -21.28 -9.22 19.32
CA VAL A 80 -21.83 -10.45 19.91
C VAL A 80 -22.80 -11.08 18.92
N LYS A 81 -22.55 -12.34 18.57
CA LYS A 81 -23.46 -13.18 17.79
C LYS A 81 -24.06 -14.26 18.68
N ARG A 82 -25.39 -14.31 18.77
CA ARG A 82 -26.11 -15.33 19.57
C ARG A 82 -27.50 -15.57 18.96
N GLY A 83 -27.83 -16.83 18.72
CA GLY A 83 -29.15 -17.20 18.24
C GLY A 83 -29.59 -16.51 16.95
N GLY A 84 -28.67 -16.38 15.99
CA GLY A 84 -28.95 -15.74 14.71
C GLY A 84 -28.95 -14.19 14.74
N ARG A 85 -28.90 -13.55 15.92
CA ARG A 85 -28.86 -12.11 16.10
C ARG A 85 -27.45 -11.62 16.37
N SER A 86 -27.11 -10.45 15.85
CA SER A 86 -25.86 -9.74 16.15
C SER A 86 -26.12 -8.40 16.82
N SER A 87 -25.22 -8.01 17.71
CA SER A 87 -25.21 -6.66 18.31
C SER A 87 -23.78 -6.16 18.44
N GLY A 88 -23.59 -4.85 18.37
CA GLY A 88 -22.30 -4.22 18.47
C GLY A 88 -22.27 -3.14 19.54
N THR A 89 -21.17 -3.10 20.29
CA THR A 89 -20.91 -2.06 21.30
C THR A 89 -19.51 -1.51 21.08
N LEU A 90 -19.41 -0.19 21.01
CA LEU A 90 -18.14 0.53 20.98
C LEU A 90 -17.81 1.01 22.41
N PHE A 91 -16.62 0.66 22.87
CA PHE A 91 -16.09 1.09 24.15
C PHE A 91 -15.11 2.23 23.93
N THR A 92 -15.35 3.39 24.55
CA THR A 92 -14.56 4.60 24.36
C THR A 92 -14.01 5.12 25.68
N VAL A 93 -12.95 5.91 25.60
CA VAL A 93 -12.37 6.58 26.78
C VAL A 93 -13.36 7.61 27.27
N ALA A 94 -13.54 7.67 28.60
CA ALA A 94 -14.35 8.71 29.22
C ALA A 94 -13.72 10.10 29.00
N ARG A 95 -14.58 11.12 28.88
CA ARG A 95 -14.13 12.51 28.77
C ARG A 95 -13.36 12.88 30.04
N ASP A 96 -12.12 13.31 29.87
CA ASP A 96 -11.29 13.88 30.95
C ASP A 96 -11.11 15.39 30.67
N PRO A 97 -11.71 16.26 31.49
CA PRO A 97 -11.59 17.71 31.28
C PRO A 97 -10.16 18.23 31.31
N ARG A 98 -9.27 17.62 32.10
CA ARG A 98 -7.86 18.00 32.17
C ARG A 98 -7.15 17.67 30.85
N ARG A 99 -7.39 16.50 30.31
CA ARG A 99 -6.79 16.04 29.07
C ARG A 99 -7.31 16.83 27.86
N ALA A 100 -8.55 17.27 27.92
CA ALA A 100 -9.15 18.10 26.88
C ALA A 100 -8.44 19.44 26.66
N LEU A 101 -7.68 19.93 27.65
CA LEU A 101 -6.86 21.14 27.49
C LEU A 101 -5.67 20.90 26.53
N TYR A 102 -5.24 19.65 26.36
CA TYR A 102 -4.10 19.29 25.51
C TYR A 102 -4.55 18.75 24.13
N ASP A 103 -5.56 17.88 24.12
CA ASP A 103 -5.93 17.08 22.94
C ASP A 103 -7.29 17.48 22.35
N GLY A 104 -7.99 18.43 22.99
CA GLY A 104 -9.39 18.74 22.67
C GLY A 104 -10.36 17.76 23.35
N PHE A 105 -11.66 18.07 23.25
CA PHE A 105 -12.71 17.19 23.79
C PHE A 105 -13.02 16.07 22.81
N PRO A 106 -12.89 14.79 23.19
CA PRO A 106 -13.42 13.70 22.37
C PRO A 106 -14.94 13.86 22.24
N PRO A 107 -15.53 13.34 21.12
CA PRO A 107 -16.98 13.39 20.94
C PRO A 107 -17.71 12.70 22.09
N ASP A 108 -18.88 13.18 22.46
CA ASP A 108 -19.68 12.52 23.49
C ASP A 108 -20.34 11.23 22.98
N SER A 109 -20.82 10.40 23.91
CA SER A 109 -21.39 9.09 23.57
C SER A 109 -22.60 9.17 22.62
N ALA A 110 -23.39 10.23 22.67
CA ALA A 110 -24.53 10.41 21.75
C ALA A 110 -24.06 10.70 20.35
N THR A 111 -23.07 11.59 20.20
CA THR A 111 -22.41 11.87 18.91
C THR A 111 -21.79 10.61 18.33
N VAL A 112 -20.99 9.88 19.09
CA VAL A 112 -20.36 8.63 18.67
C VAL A 112 -21.39 7.57 18.25
N ALA A 113 -22.47 7.42 19.01
CA ALA A 113 -23.57 6.50 18.65
C ALA A 113 -24.27 6.92 17.36
N GLY A 114 -24.47 8.23 17.16
CA GLY A 114 -25.02 8.79 15.93
C GLY A 114 -24.14 8.54 14.70
N GLU A 115 -22.84 8.71 14.84
CA GLU A 115 -21.87 8.54 13.74
C GLU A 115 -21.63 7.07 13.40
N THR A 116 -21.47 6.19 14.40
CA THR A 116 -21.09 4.78 14.20
C THR A 116 -22.28 3.83 14.07
N GLY A 117 -23.43 4.22 14.58
CA GLY A 117 -24.62 3.35 14.71
C GLY A 117 -24.46 2.23 15.74
N LEU A 118 -23.51 2.38 16.67
CA LEU A 118 -23.22 1.41 17.72
C LEU A 118 -23.68 1.91 19.08
N ALA A 119 -24.05 1.00 19.99
CA ALA A 119 -24.17 1.35 21.39
C ALA A 119 -22.78 1.74 21.93
N VAL A 120 -22.72 2.77 22.79
CA VAL A 120 -21.46 3.28 23.33
C VAL A 120 -21.40 3.04 24.84
N ARG A 121 -20.27 2.51 25.32
CA ARG A 121 -19.99 2.30 26.73
C ARG A 121 -18.60 2.81 27.10
N SER A 122 -18.39 3.08 28.37
CA SER A 122 -17.06 3.49 28.88
C SER A 122 -16.07 2.33 28.83
N LEU A 123 -14.84 2.60 28.37
CA LEU A 123 -13.78 1.60 28.20
C LEU A 123 -13.45 0.80 29.48
N PRO A 124 -13.42 1.36 30.70
CA PRO A 124 -13.16 0.61 31.92
C PRO A 124 -14.07 -0.59 32.15
N VAL A 125 -15.29 -0.61 31.62
CA VAL A 125 -16.22 -1.73 31.77
C VAL A 125 -16.04 -2.83 30.70
N LEU A 126 -15.14 -2.64 29.73
CA LEU A 126 -14.88 -3.60 28.65
C LEU A 126 -14.51 -4.99 29.20
N ARG A 127 -13.55 -5.05 30.15
CA ARG A 127 -13.08 -6.29 30.73
C ARG A 127 -14.25 -7.09 31.35
N ALA A 128 -15.02 -6.49 32.23
CA ALA A 128 -16.15 -7.15 32.87
C ALA A 128 -17.23 -7.59 31.86
N ALA A 129 -17.45 -6.80 30.82
CA ALA A 129 -18.41 -7.16 29.77
C ALA A 129 -17.96 -8.41 28.99
N VAL A 130 -16.68 -8.50 28.61
CA VAL A 130 -16.15 -9.65 27.86
C VAL A 130 -16.01 -10.87 28.77
N ASP A 131 -15.57 -10.69 30.05
CA ASP A 131 -15.51 -11.78 31.04
C ASP A 131 -16.88 -12.43 31.25
N SER A 132 -17.95 -11.64 31.36
CA SER A 132 -19.33 -12.17 31.49
C SER A 132 -19.77 -12.98 30.27
N LEU A 133 -19.36 -12.58 29.06
CA LEU A 133 -19.68 -13.30 27.84
C LEU A 133 -18.88 -14.59 27.71
N ALA A 134 -17.60 -14.60 28.11
CA ALA A 134 -16.73 -15.74 28.12
C ALA A 134 -17.21 -16.77 29.17
N ALA A 135 -17.57 -16.33 30.38
CA ALA A 135 -18.16 -17.18 31.42
C ALA A 135 -19.49 -17.82 30.98
N GLY A 136 -20.23 -17.17 30.09
CA GLY A 136 -21.42 -17.68 29.42
C GLY A 136 -21.15 -18.71 28.32
N GLY A 137 -19.90 -19.14 28.11
CA GLY A 137 -19.50 -20.20 27.18
C GLY A 137 -19.40 -19.76 25.71
N LEU A 138 -19.41 -18.46 25.43
CA LEU A 138 -19.23 -18.00 24.07
C LEU A 138 -17.74 -18.00 23.66
N PRO A 139 -17.41 -18.55 22.49
CA PRO A 139 -16.05 -18.41 21.94
C PRO A 139 -15.71 -16.96 21.66
N ILE A 140 -14.44 -16.61 21.85
CA ILE A 140 -13.91 -15.28 21.60
C ILE A 140 -13.15 -15.29 20.26
N TYR A 141 -13.45 -14.33 19.43
CA TYR A 141 -12.76 -14.09 18.14
C TYR A 141 -11.90 -12.85 18.29
N ASP A 142 -10.59 -13.03 18.13
CA ASP A 142 -9.59 -11.99 18.20
C ASP A 142 -9.22 -11.52 16.81
N LEU A 143 -9.04 -10.22 16.61
CA LEU A 143 -8.63 -9.64 15.33
C LEU A 143 -7.12 -9.39 15.24
N ARG A 144 -6.28 -9.77 16.15
CA ARG A 144 -4.82 -9.63 16.08
C ARG A 144 -4.35 -8.38 15.34
N ASP A 145 -4.73 -7.22 15.86
CA ASP A 145 -4.52 -5.94 15.20
C ASP A 145 -3.05 -5.51 15.26
N PHE A 146 -2.43 -5.37 14.10
CA PHE A 146 -1.14 -4.74 13.91
C PHE A 146 -1.30 -3.39 13.21
N ALA A 147 -0.35 -2.47 13.46
CA ALA A 147 -0.37 -1.15 12.84
C ALA A 147 -0.10 -1.21 11.32
N THR A 148 0.61 -2.23 10.86
CA THR A 148 0.89 -2.50 9.45
C THR A 148 0.91 -4.02 9.20
N ALA A 149 0.67 -4.40 7.95
CA ALA A 149 0.76 -5.78 7.48
C ALA A 149 2.12 -6.44 7.70
N ASP A 150 3.17 -5.65 7.62
CA ASP A 150 4.56 -6.08 7.75
C ASP A 150 4.99 -6.21 9.22
N ALA A 151 4.13 -5.82 10.17
CA ALA A 151 4.39 -6.10 11.59
C ALA A 151 4.47 -7.61 11.82
N ALA A 152 5.53 -8.04 12.49
CA ALA A 152 5.77 -9.45 12.73
C ALA A 152 4.55 -10.11 13.38
N SER A 153 4.02 -11.14 12.73
CA SER A 153 2.87 -11.92 13.22
C SER A 153 3.12 -12.57 14.59
N GLN A 154 4.37 -12.54 15.05
CA GLN A 154 4.83 -13.07 16.33
C GLN A 154 4.89 -12.00 17.43
N ASP A 155 4.63 -10.72 17.12
CA ASP A 155 4.57 -9.69 18.17
C ASP A 155 3.30 -9.86 18.98
N THR A 156 3.46 -10.37 20.20
CA THR A 156 2.38 -10.61 21.17
C THR A 156 2.16 -9.41 22.10
N LEU A 157 2.95 -8.35 21.97
CA LEU A 157 2.89 -7.16 22.86
C LEU A 157 1.80 -6.17 22.44
N THR A 158 0.93 -6.54 21.51
CA THR A 158 -0.22 -5.71 21.14
C THR A 158 -1.23 -5.64 22.28
N ARG A 159 -1.97 -4.54 22.34
CA ARG A 159 -3.06 -4.36 23.32
C ARG A 159 -4.10 -5.47 23.24
N GLY A 160 -4.47 -5.88 22.02
CA GLY A 160 -5.39 -7.01 21.79
C GLY A 160 -4.80 -8.31 22.31
N GLY A 161 -3.55 -8.62 21.96
CA GLY A 161 -2.85 -9.82 22.44
C GLY A 161 -2.78 -9.91 23.97
N SER A 162 -2.40 -8.80 24.63
CA SER A 162 -2.36 -8.73 26.09
C SER A 162 -3.74 -8.92 26.72
N PHE A 163 -4.78 -8.30 26.14
CA PHE A 163 -6.15 -8.47 26.63
C PHE A 163 -6.62 -9.94 26.53
N ILE A 164 -6.34 -10.59 25.42
CA ILE A 164 -6.71 -12.01 25.20
C ILE A 164 -5.92 -12.93 26.11
N ALA A 165 -4.62 -12.69 26.30
CA ALA A 165 -3.80 -13.47 27.25
C ALA A 165 -4.35 -13.37 28.68
N ASP A 166 -4.68 -12.17 29.13
CA ASP A 166 -5.35 -11.93 30.42
C ASP A 166 -6.70 -12.61 30.52
N LEU A 167 -7.50 -12.61 29.45
CA LEU A 167 -8.80 -13.28 29.41
C LEU A 167 -8.66 -14.80 29.56
N VAL A 168 -7.74 -15.41 28.82
CA VAL A 168 -7.44 -16.84 28.89
C VAL A 168 -6.97 -17.25 30.30
N ALA A 169 -6.14 -16.41 30.92
CA ALA A 169 -5.68 -16.66 32.29
C ALA A 169 -6.83 -16.69 33.32
N ARG A 170 -7.83 -15.81 33.15
CA ARG A 170 -9.02 -15.78 34.03
C ARG A 170 -10.08 -16.84 33.68
N HIS A 171 -10.13 -17.25 32.42
CA HIS A 171 -11.09 -18.23 31.88
C HIS A 171 -10.36 -19.34 31.12
N PRO A 172 -9.68 -20.29 31.81
CA PRO A 172 -8.82 -21.29 31.14
C PRO A 172 -9.55 -22.19 30.12
N GLY A 173 -10.88 -22.25 30.19
CA GLY A 173 -11.70 -23.01 29.24
C GLY A 173 -12.23 -22.23 28.04
N VAL A 174 -11.88 -20.93 27.93
CA VAL A 174 -12.39 -20.11 26.84
C VAL A 174 -11.73 -20.51 25.51
N VAL A 175 -12.57 -20.68 24.49
CA VAL A 175 -12.09 -20.96 23.13
C VAL A 175 -11.77 -19.63 22.45
N VAL A 176 -10.52 -19.43 22.03
CA VAL A 176 -10.08 -18.25 21.25
C VAL A 176 -9.85 -18.66 19.80
N ARG A 177 -10.39 -17.87 18.88
CA ARG A 177 -10.26 -18.04 17.43
C ARG A 177 -9.74 -16.76 16.78
N ASN A 178 -9.08 -16.88 15.65
CA ASN A 178 -8.61 -15.73 14.87
C ASN A 178 -9.66 -15.32 13.83
N ALA A 179 -10.18 -14.10 13.91
CA ALA A 179 -11.13 -13.54 12.95
C ALA A 179 -10.45 -12.70 11.86
N HIS A 180 -9.14 -12.44 11.94
CA HIS A 180 -8.42 -11.60 10.98
C HIS A 180 -8.56 -12.07 9.52
N PRO A 181 -8.44 -13.39 9.20
CA PRO A 181 -8.62 -13.86 7.83
C PRO A 181 -10.00 -13.55 7.23
N ILE A 182 -11.03 -13.46 8.07
CA ILE A 182 -12.39 -13.09 7.63
C ILE A 182 -12.40 -11.61 7.22
N VAL A 183 -11.82 -10.75 8.06
CA VAL A 183 -11.73 -9.29 7.76
C VAL A 183 -10.88 -9.05 6.53
N ASP A 184 -9.76 -9.74 6.36
CA ASP A 184 -8.92 -9.67 5.16
C ASP A 184 -9.71 -10.04 3.90
N SER A 185 -10.48 -11.11 3.97
CA SER A 185 -11.35 -11.51 2.84
C SER A 185 -12.40 -10.44 2.50
N LEU A 186 -12.97 -9.77 3.50
CA LEU A 186 -13.93 -8.68 3.30
C LEU A 186 -13.26 -7.43 2.72
N ARG A 187 -12.05 -7.08 3.18
CA ARG A 187 -11.27 -5.93 2.71
C ARG A 187 -10.75 -6.09 1.28
N ARG A 188 -10.65 -7.31 0.79
CA ARG A 188 -10.10 -7.59 -0.54
C ARG A 188 -10.84 -6.85 -1.64
N ARG A 189 -12.17 -6.93 -1.68
CA ARG A 189 -12.97 -6.27 -2.71
C ARG A 189 -13.41 -4.89 -2.23
N LYS A 190 -12.93 -3.86 -2.90
CA LYS A 190 -13.23 -2.49 -2.56
C LYS A 190 -14.64 -2.11 -3.01
N SER A 191 -15.39 -1.48 -2.12
CA SER A 191 -16.68 -0.87 -2.45
C SER A 191 -16.49 0.37 -3.34
N SER A 192 -17.59 0.87 -3.90
CA SER A 192 -17.54 2.12 -4.68
C SER A 192 -17.11 3.32 -3.84
N ALA A 193 -17.47 3.37 -2.55
CA ALA A 193 -17.06 4.42 -1.63
C ALA A 193 -15.55 4.34 -1.32
N GLU A 194 -15.03 3.13 -1.09
CA GLU A 194 -13.60 2.90 -0.91
C GLU A 194 -12.80 3.31 -2.16
N LEU A 195 -13.26 2.87 -3.34
CA LEU A 195 -12.62 3.23 -4.62
C LEU A 195 -12.62 4.74 -4.88
N ALA A 196 -13.65 5.46 -4.45
CA ALA A 196 -13.69 6.91 -4.59
C ALA A 196 -12.60 7.60 -3.74
N ILE A 197 -12.37 7.14 -2.51
CA ILE A 197 -11.29 7.65 -1.64
C ILE A 197 -9.92 7.26 -2.18
N LEU A 198 -9.76 6.01 -2.59
CA LEU A 198 -8.51 5.50 -3.18
C LEU A 198 -8.12 6.31 -4.44
N ARG A 199 -9.08 6.57 -5.35
CA ARG A 199 -8.84 7.40 -6.53
C ARG A 199 -8.32 8.79 -6.17
N ARG A 200 -8.83 9.42 -5.11
CA ARG A 200 -8.31 10.71 -4.63
C ARG A 200 -6.86 10.61 -4.19
N ALA A 201 -6.49 9.56 -3.45
CA ALA A 201 -5.10 9.33 -3.05
C ALA A 201 -4.19 9.13 -4.27
N VAL A 202 -4.64 8.34 -5.24
CA VAL A 202 -3.94 8.09 -6.51
C VAL A 202 -3.79 9.38 -7.33
N ASP A 203 -4.85 10.19 -7.47
CA ASP A 203 -4.80 11.43 -8.23
C ASP A 203 -3.77 12.43 -7.66
N LEU A 204 -3.70 12.56 -6.32
CA LEU A 204 -2.70 13.40 -5.67
C LEU A 204 -1.28 12.83 -5.81
N THR A 205 -1.12 11.51 -5.80
CA THR A 205 0.16 10.86 -6.07
C THR A 205 0.60 11.11 -7.52
N VAL A 206 -0.30 11.01 -8.47
CA VAL A 206 -0.04 11.38 -9.89
C VAL A 206 0.37 12.83 -10.03
N GLN A 207 -0.29 13.75 -9.31
CA GLN A 207 0.09 15.16 -9.30
C GLN A 207 1.49 15.34 -8.72
N ALA A 208 1.83 14.65 -7.61
CA ALA A 208 3.16 14.71 -7.00
C ALA A 208 4.26 14.23 -7.98
N HIS A 209 4.03 13.13 -8.69
CA HIS A 209 4.95 12.67 -9.74
C HIS A 209 5.12 13.68 -10.87
N LYS A 210 4.05 14.36 -11.30
CA LYS A 210 4.13 15.41 -12.32
C LYS A 210 4.92 16.61 -11.82
N GLU A 211 4.76 17.01 -10.55
CA GLU A 211 5.55 18.09 -9.95
C GLU A 211 7.02 17.69 -9.77
N ALA A 212 7.28 16.47 -9.29
CA ALA A 212 8.62 15.91 -9.16
C ALA A 212 9.35 15.84 -10.52
N LEU A 213 8.68 15.35 -11.56
CA LEU A 213 9.22 15.27 -12.92
C LEU A 213 9.64 16.65 -13.46
N ARG A 214 8.88 17.70 -13.14
CA ARG A 214 9.24 19.07 -13.49
C ARG A 214 10.33 19.66 -12.58
N GLY A 215 10.36 19.27 -11.29
CA GLY A 215 11.20 19.85 -10.24
C GLY A 215 12.62 19.31 -10.20
N VAL A 216 12.82 18.03 -10.50
CA VAL A 216 14.11 17.37 -10.35
C VAL A 216 15.21 18.00 -11.22
N LYS A 217 16.43 18.08 -10.66
CA LYS A 217 17.61 18.62 -11.37
C LYS A 217 18.90 18.06 -10.77
N PRO A 218 20.00 17.99 -11.53
CA PRO A 218 21.30 17.65 -11.00
C PRO A 218 21.71 18.58 -9.85
N GLY A 219 22.36 18.00 -8.84
CA GLY A 219 22.79 18.71 -7.63
C GLY A 219 21.73 18.85 -6.54
N MET A 220 20.47 18.51 -6.81
CA MET A 220 19.41 18.41 -5.81
C MET A 220 19.64 17.20 -4.91
N TRP A 221 19.29 17.30 -3.63
CA TRP A 221 19.30 16.17 -2.71
C TRP A 221 18.02 15.34 -2.83
N GLU A 222 18.10 14.03 -2.58
CA GLU A 222 16.94 13.12 -2.62
C GLU A 222 15.83 13.60 -1.68
N TYR A 223 16.15 14.00 -0.42
CA TYR A 223 15.17 14.54 0.53
C TYR A 223 14.49 15.85 0.08
N GLN A 224 15.12 16.63 -0.80
CA GLN A 224 14.47 17.83 -1.35
C GLN A 224 13.38 17.45 -2.38
N LEU A 225 13.60 16.36 -3.11
CA LEU A 225 12.60 15.81 -4.01
C LEU A 225 11.47 15.14 -3.24
N GLU A 226 11.79 14.40 -2.19
CA GLU A 226 10.83 13.85 -1.22
C GLU A 226 9.93 14.93 -0.63
N ALA A 227 10.50 16.01 -0.10
CA ALA A 227 9.75 17.12 0.49
C ALA A 227 8.79 17.79 -0.53
N LEU A 228 9.20 17.88 -1.80
CA LEU A 228 8.35 18.38 -2.88
C LEU A 228 7.14 17.47 -3.08
N ILE A 229 7.36 16.15 -3.15
CA ILE A 229 6.33 15.13 -3.34
C ILE A 229 5.34 15.13 -2.18
N GLU A 230 5.83 15.02 -0.94
CA GLU A 230 4.98 14.97 0.26
C GLU A 230 4.24 16.29 0.50
N GLY A 231 4.84 17.41 0.09
CA GLY A 231 4.19 18.71 0.09
C GLY A 231 2.92 18.74 -0.77
N VAL A 232 2.86 18.00 -1.88
CA VAL A 232 1.64 17.87 -2.70
C VAL A 232 0.56 17.13 -1.92
N PHE A 233 0.88 16.03 -1.26
CA PHE A 233 -0.07 15.26 -0.47
C PHE A 233 -0.73 16.12 0.61
N ARG A 234 0.08 16.88 1.34
CA ARG A 234 -0.41 17.76 2.42
C ARG A 234 -1.23 18.94 1.90
N ARG A 235 -0.78 19.59 0.84
CA ARG A 235 -1.54 20.69 0.20
C ARG A 235 -2.87 20.20 -0.38
N GLY A 236 -2.91 18.92 -0.85
CA GLY A 236 -4.12 18.27 -1.33
C GLY A 236 -5.10 17.83 -0.24
N GLY A 237 -4.76 18.04 1.05
CA GLY A 237 -5.62 17.72 2.19
C GLY A 237 -5.60 16.25 2.62
N CYS A 238 -4.61 15.46 2.16
CA CYS A 238 -4.37 14.11 2.64
C CYS A 238 -3.52 14.09 3.92
N GLU A 239 -3.51 12.97 4.61
CA GLU A 239 -2.78 12.80 5.87
C GLU A 239 -1.26 12.91 5.67
N GLY A 240 -0.73 12.60 4.47
CA GLY A 240 0.68 12.60 4.09
C GLY A 240 1.01 11.35 3.29
N PRO A 241 2.26 10.85 3.34
CA PRO A 241 2.63 9.62 2.67
C PRO A 241 1.96 8.41 3.33
N SER A 242 1.63 7.41 2.51
CA SER A 242 1.04 6.12 2.92
C SER A 242 2.09 5.18 3.52
N PHE A 243 3.34 5.34 3.12
CA PHE A 243 4.54 4.68 3.64
C PHE A 243 5.72 5.66 3.55
N ALA A 244 6.86 5.29 4.13
CA ALA A 244 8.06 6.12 4.03
C ALA A 244 8.49 6.23 2.56
N SER A 245 8.48 7.46 2.03
CA SER A 245 8.78 7.76 0.63
C SER A 245 10.18 7.25 0.25
N ILE A 246 10.29 6.54 -0.85
CA ILE A 246 11.54 6.04 -1.41
C ILE A 246 11.97 6.94 -2.56
N VAL A 247 13.09 7.66 -2.37
CA VAL A 247 13.66 8.53 -3.41
C VAL A 247 15.12 8.17 -3.58
N GLY A 248 15.38 7.16 -4.41
CA GLY A 248 16.72 6.58 -4.58
C GLY A 248 17.34 6.94 -5.93
N SER A 249 18.50 7.63 -5.93
CA SER A 249 19.19 8.04 -7.15
C SER A 249 20.49 7.30 -7.40
N GLY A 250 20.83 7.04 -8.67
CA GLY A 250 22.05 6.35 -9.04
C GLY A 250 22.19 5.01 -8.31
N PRO A 251 23.27 4.76 -7.53
CA PRO A 251 23.43 3.50 -6.81
C PRO A 251 22.31 3.20 -5.82
N ASN A 252 21.66 4.23 -5.25
CA ASN A 252 20.51 4.05 -4.33
C ASN A 252 19.26 3.56 -5.05
N SER A 253 19.13 3.81 -6.36
CA SER A 253 18.03 3.29 -7.17
C SER A 253 17.96 1.76 -7.21
N THR A 254 19.05 1.08 -6.85
CA THR A 254 19.13 -0.39 -6.82
C THR A 254 18.75 -1.01 -5.48
N GLN A 255 18.35 -0.21 -4.50
CA GLN A 255 17.88 -0.66 -3.18
C GLN A 255 16.35 -0.56 -3.12
N TYR A 256 15.67 -1.68 -2.91
CA TYR A 256 14.19 -1.75 -3.03
C TYR A 256 13.45 -0.84 -2.06
N HIS A 257 13.87 -0.78 -0.79
CA HIS A 257 13.27 0.03 0.28
C HIS A 257 14.26 1.07 0.82
N TYR A 258 14.86 1.85 -0.09
CA TYR A 258 15.78 2.92 0.30
C TYR A 258 15.03 4.13 0.85
N GLN A 259 15.14 4.38 2.15
CA GLN A 259 14.39 5.43 2.87
C GLN A 259 15.26 6.55 3.44
N MET A 260 16.59 6.47 3.28
CA MET A 260 17.48 7.51 3.81
C MET A 260 17.40 8.82 3.04
N ASN A 261 17.11 8.76 1.76
CA ASN A 261 16.90 9.89 0.84
C ASN A 261 17.95 11.01 1.01
N ASN A 262 19.22 10.65 1.22
CA ASN A 262 20.27 11.58 1.67
C ASN A 262 21.44 11.72 0.70
N ARG A 263 21.30 11.29 -0.57
CA ARG A 263 22.31 11.44 -1.59
C ARG A 263 22.05 12.67 -2.45
N ARG A 264 23.12 13.34 -2.91
CA ARG A 264 23.06 14.40 -3.91
C ARG A 264 23.02 13.78 -5.30
N MET A 265 21.98 14.08 -6.07
CA MET A 265 21.73 13.51 -7.40
C MET A 265 22.71 14.04 -8.42
N ALA A 266 23.34 13.15 -9.19
CA ALA A 266 24.25 13.52 -10.28
C ALA A 266 23.52 13.58 -11.65
N ALA A 267 24.15 14.25 -12.62
CA ALA A 267 23.57 14.43 -13.95
C ALA A 267 23.31 13.12 -14.72
N GLY A 268 24.12 12.07 -14.47
CA GLY A 268 23.99 10.75 -15.13
C GLY A 268 23.06 9.78 -14.42
N ASP A 269 22.45 10.19 -13.29
CA ASP A 269 21.60 9.29 -12.49
C ASP A 269 20.21 9.13 -13.11
N VAL A 270 19.59 7.98 -12.85
CA VAL A 270 18.14 7.86 -12.71
C VAL A 270 17.78 8.06 -11.25
N VAL A 271 16.54 8.46 -10.96
CA VAL A 271 15.97 8.47 -9.62
C VAL A 271 14.66 7.68 -9.63
N VAL A 272 14.60 6.65 -8.79
CA VAL A 272 13.37 5.93 -8.45
C VAL A 272 12.63 6.76 -7.41
N MET A 273 11.38 7.04 -7.67
CA MET A 273 10.45 7.69 -6.74
C MET A 273 9.28 6.74 -6.53
N ASP A 274 9.30 6.04 -5.41
CA ASP A 274 8.26 5.11 -4.99
C ASP A 274 7.54 5.74 -3.80
N VAL A 275 6.33 6.21 -4.07
CA VAL A 275 5.61 7.13 -3.19
C VAL A 275 4.11 6.98 -3.35
N GLY A 276 3.39 7.21 -2.27
CA GLY A 276 1.93 7.20 -2.28
C GLY A 276 1.32 8.16 -1.26
N ALA A 277 0.20 8.77 -1.58
CA ALA A 277 -0.58 9.57 -0.64
C ALA A 277 -1.49 8.68 0.22
N SER A 278 -1.65 9.02 1.50
CA SER A 278 -2.68 8.48 2.38
C SER A 278 -3.82 9.51 2.50
N CYS A 279 -4.97 9.19 1.93
CA CYS A 279 -6.15 10.06 1.99
C CYS A 279 -7.32 9.30 2.60
N GLY A 280 -7.92 9.86 3.66
CA GLY A 280 -8.99 9.17 4.38
C GLY A 280 -8.57 7.77 4.88
N GLY A 281 -7.25 7.56 5.08
CA GLY A 281 -6.64 6.29 5.47
C GLY A 281 -6.42 5.29 4.35
N TYR A 282 -6.81 5.60 3.11
CA TYR A 282 -6.55 4.74 1.96
C TYR A 282 -5.22 5.12 1.31
N ALA A 283 -4.40 4.12 1.05
CA ALA A 283 -3.06 4.23 0.51
C ALA A 283 -3.05 4.12 -1.01
N ALA A 284 -2.41 5.08 -1.69
CA ALA A 284 -1.93 4.91 -3.06
C ALA A 284 -0.49 4.40 -3.03
N ASP A 285 -0.06 3.79 -4.13
CA ASP A 285 1.30 3.30 -4.34
C ASP A 285 1.69 3.40 -5.81
N VAL A 286 2.59 4.32 -6.11
CA VAL A 286 3.01 4.57 -7.50
C VAL A 286 4.51 4.81 -7.57
N THR A 287 5.19 4.02 -8.38
CA THR A 287 6.61 4.25 -8.67
C THR A 287 6.83 4.80 -10.07
N ARG A 288 7.68 5.81 -10.15
CA ARG A 288 8.28 6.27 -11.41
C ARG A 288 9.79 6.36 -11.28
N THR A 289 10.48 5.90 -12.32
CA THR A 289 11.91 6.15 -12.48
C THR A 289 12.14 7.16 -13.59
N ILE A 290 12.85 8.24 -13.29
CA ILE A 290 13.10 9.31 -14.24
C ILE A 290 14.59 9.68 -14.32
N PRO A 291 15.08 10.18 -15.47
CA PRO A 291 16.47 10.64 -15.60
C PRO A 291 16.62 12.02 -14.97
N VAL A 292 17.59 12.16 -14.06
CA VAL A 292 17.86 13.43 -13.35
C VAL A 292 18.20 14.56 -14.32
N SER A 293 18.93 14.29 -15.42
CA SER A 293 19.27 15.25 -16.47
C SER A 293 18.16 15.49 -17.50
N GLY A 294 17.03 14.78 -17.41
CA GLY A 294 15.91 14.92 -18.32
C GLY A 294 15.95 14.01 -19.56
N ARG A 295 17.01 13.26 -19.78
CA ARG A 295 17.14 12.25 -20.85
C ARG A 295 17.78 10.98 -20.30
N PHE A 296 17.23 9.83 -20.68
CA PHE A 296 17.81 8.53 -20.37
C PHE A 296 19.06 8.28 -21.22
N THR A 297 20.11 7.66 -20.62
CA THR A 297 21.20 7.10 -21.39
C THR A 297 20.72 5.91 -22.23
N ARG A 298 21.57 5.37 -23.09
CA ARG A 298 21.26 4.18 -23.88
C ARG A 298 20.95 2.97 -22.99
N GLU A 299 21.76 2.75 -21.96
CA GLU A 299 21.64 1.65 -21.00
C GLU A 299 20.38 1.80 -20.15
N GLN A 300 20.13 3.00 -19.60
CA GLN A 300 18.92 3.30 -18.82
C GLN A 300 17.66 3.09 -19.65
N ARG A 301 17.66 3.54 -20.90
CA ARG A 301 16.55 3.35 -21.83
C ARG A 301 16.28 1.88 -22.12
N ALA A 302 17.34 1.06 -22.28
CA ALA A 302 17.18 -0.37 -22.55
C ALA A 302 16.50 -1.08 -21.37
N ILE A 303 16.94 -0.81 -20.13
CA ILE A 303 16.31 -1.37 -18.92
C ILE A 303 14.88 -0.83 -18.77
N TYR A 304 14.67 0.47 -18.93
CA TYR A 304 13.35 1.09 -18.79
C TYR A 304 12.31 0.47 -19.73
N GLN A 305 12.68 0.31 -21.01
CA GLN A 305 11.82 -0.30 -22.02
C GLN A 305 11.49 -1.77 -21.67
N LEU A 306 12.45 -2.50 -21.11
CA LEU A 306 12.23 -3.88 -20.69
C LEU A 306 11.23 -3.94 -19.52
N VAL A 307 11.41 -3.12 -18.49
CA VAL A 307 10.47 -3.02 -17.36
C VAL A 307 9.07 -2.61 -17.83
N ARG A 308 8.97 -1.62 -18.72
CA ARG A 308 7.68 -1.19 -19.27
C ARG A 308 6.98 -2.30 -20.11
N GLN A 309 7.76 -3.08 -20.86
CA GLN A 309 7.23 -4.25 -21.59
C GLN A 309 6.75 -5.34 -20.64
N ALA A 310 7.44 -5.55 -19.53
CA ALA A 310 7.05 -6.49 -18.47
C ALA A 310 5.74 -6.05 -17.81
N GLN A 311 5.60 -4.77 -17.47
CA GLN A 311 4.35 -4.20 -16.94
C GLN A 311 3.20 -4.37 -17.93
N ALA A 312 3.41 -4.09 -19.22
CA ALA A 312 2.40 -4.26 -20.25
C ALA A 312 1.98 -5.73 -20.44
N ALA A 313 2.88 -6.69 -20.20
CA ALA A 313 2.53 -8.10 -20.21
C ALA A 313 1.59 -8.46 -19.06
N SER A 314 1.86 -7.93 -17.85
CA SER A 314 0.97 -8.06 -16.69
C SER A 314 -0.41 -7.46 -16.94
N GLU A 315 -0.48 -6.25 -17.47
CA GLU A 315 -1.73 -5.55 -17.79
C GLU A 315 -2.64 -6.37 -18.71
N ARG A 316 -2.07 -7.07 -19.70
CA ARG A 316 -2.83 -7.91 -20.63
C ARG A 316 -3.44 -9.15 -19.98
N VAL A 317 -2.84 -9.66 -18.92
CA VAL A 317 -3.32 -10.86 -18.21
C VAL A 317 -4.32 -10.48 -17.12
N ALA A 318 -4.17 -9.32 -16.48
CA ALA A 318 -5.01 -8.89 -15.37
C ALA A 318 -6.47 -8.66 -15.82
N ARG A 319 -7.35 -9.61 -15.51
CA ARG A 319 -8.78 -9.55 -15.79
C ARG A 319 -9.54 -10.49 -14.85
N PRO A 320 -10.88 -10.32 -14.68
CA PRO A 320 -11.66 -11.23 -13.82
C PRO A 320 -11.43 -12.70 -14.18
N GLY A 321 -11.18 -13.53 -13.17
CA GLY A 321 -10.92 -14.96 -13.31
C GLY A 321 -9.52 -15.36 -13.81
N ALA A 322 -8.68 -14.41 -14.20
CA ALA A 322 -7.30 -14.72 -14.58
C ALA A 322 -6.48 -15.19 -13.39
N SER A 323 -5.60 -16.16 -13.63
CA SER A 323 -4.72 -16.71 -12.59
C SER A 323 -3.61 -15.73 -12.21
N TRP A 324 -3.37 -15.55 -10.91
CA TRP A 324 -2.23 -14.82 -10.37
C TRP A 324 -0.89 -15.44 -10.78
N GLN A 325 -0.85 -16.76 -10.89
CA GLN A 325 0.34 -17.44 -11.36
C GLN A 325 0.64 -17.07 -12.81
N ALA A 326 -0.35 -17.16 -13.70
CA ALA A 326 -0.19 -16.80 -15.12
C ALA A 326 0.17 -15.30 -15.28
N TRP A 327 -0.35 -14.44 -14.43
CA TRP A 327 -0.03 -13.02 -14.39
C TRP A 327 1.46 -12.80 -14.04
N ARG A 328 1.96 -13.40 -12.97
CA ARG A 328 3.39 -13.35 -12.59
C ARG A 328 4.30 -13.93 -13.66
N ASP A 329 3.94 -15.10 -14.19
CA ASP A 329 4.75 -15.81 -15.18
C ASP A 329 4.87 -15.01 -16.49
N SER A 330 3.82 -14.31 -16.90
CA SER A 330 3.83 -13.46 -18.10
C SER A 330 4.90 -12.35 -18.00
N THR A 331 5.01 -11.73 -16.84
CA THR A 331 5.99 -10.67 -16.55
C THR A 331 7.40 -11.23 -16.49
N ARG A 332 7.61 -12.25 -15.66
CA ARG A 332 8.91 -12.90 -15.48
C ARG A 332 9.48 -13.42 -16.80
N ALA A 333 8.62 -13.96 -17.67
CA ALA A 333 9.05 -14.43 -18.99
C ALA A 333 9.53 -13.29 -19.90
N VAL A 334 8.95 -12.09 -19.79
CA VAL A 334 9.42 -10.91 -20.53
C VAL A 334 10.76 -10.43 -19.98
N GLU A 335 10.89 -10.34 -18.66
CA GLU A 335 12.13 -9.92 -17.99
C GLU A 335 13.28 -10.88 -18.29
N ALA A 336 13.09 -12.18 -18.08
CA ALA A 336 14.12 -13.17 -18.32
C ALA A 336 14.64 -13.14 -19.78
N ARG A 337 13.72 -13.12 -20.76
CA ARG A 337 14.12 -13.01 -22.17
C ARG A 337 14.82 -11.68 -22.48
N GLY A 338 14.38 -10.60 -21.85
CA GLY A 338 14.98 -9.28 -22.02
C GLY A 338 16.38 -9.19 -21.41
N LEU A 339 16.56 -9.66 -20.19
CA LEU A 339 17.85 -9.72 -19.50
C LEU A 339 18.86 -10.59 -20.27
N ALA A 340 18.42 -11.73 -20.82
CA ALA A 340 19.26 -12.57 -21.67
C ALA A 340 19.70 -11.84 -22.96
N ARG A 341 18.78 -11.12 -23.63
CA ARG A 341 19.14 -10.30 -24.81
C ARG A 341 20.13 -9.17 -24.49
N LEU A 342 20.06 -8.62 -23.29
CA LEU A 342 21.00 -7.60 -22.83
C LEU A 342 22.35 -8.20 -22.37
N GLY A 343 22.46 -9.52 -22.23
CA GLY A 343 23.64 -10.20 -21.73
C GLY A 343 23.83 -10.12 -20.22
N LEU A 344 22.83 -9.67 -19.48
CA LEU A 344 22.84 -9.61 -18.01
C LEU A 344 22.70 -10.98 -17.36
N ILE A 345 22.13 -11.94 -18.07
CA ILE A 345 22.02 -13.35 -17.70
C ILE A 345 22.42 -14.23 -18.90
N GLN A 346 22.80 -15.48 -18.64
CA GLN A 346 23.27 -16.40 -19.66
C GLN A 346 22.19 -16.85 -20.64
N SER A 347 21.01 -17.16 -20.13
CA SER A 347 19.79 -17.48 -20.89
C SER A 347 18.56 -17.23 -20.03
N ALA A 348 17.38 -17.22 -20.64
CA ALA A 348 16.13 -16.99 -19.92
C ALA A 348 15.86 -18.03 -18.81
N ASP A 349 16.34 -19.25 -19.00
CA ASP A 349 16.17 -20.37 -18.08
C ASP A 349 17.42 -20.64 -17.23
N ALA A 350 18.46 -19.83 -17.38
CA ALA A 350 19.72 -20.04 -16.67
C ALA A 350 19.51 -19.90 -15.16
N THR A 351 20.19 -20.79 -14.42
CA THR A 351 20.14 -20.84 -12.96
C THR A 351 21.49 -20.53 -12.35
N PHE A 352 21.51 -20.21 -11.06
CA PHE A 352 22.71 -19.99 -10.25
C PHE A 352 22.58 -20.72 -8.92
N ASP A 353 23.61 -20.69 -8.09
CA ASP A 353 23.60 -21.26 -6.74
C ASP A 353 23.40 -20.11 -5.72
N PRO A 354 22.16 -19.83 -5.26
CA PRO A 354 21.89 -18.72 -4.38
C PRO A 354 22.27 -19.02 -2.93
N PRO A 355 22.57 -18.00 -2.11
CA PRO A 355 22.76 -18.17 -0.67
C PRO A 355 21.48 -18.59 0.08
N TRP A 356 20.32 -18.53 -0.58
CA TRP A 356 18.99 -18.94 -0.07
C TRP A 356 18.48 -20.23 -0.72
N ALA A 357 19.30 -21.23 -0.87
CA ALA A 357 19.02 -22.50 -1.56
C ALA A 357 17.72 -23.21 -1.07
N GLU A 358 17.34 -23.03 0.19
CA GLU A 358 16.09 -23.58 0.74
C GLU A 358 14.84 -23.08 -0.01
N ARG A 359 14.82 -21.79 -0.39
CA ARG A 359 13.70 -21.20 -1.13
C ARG A 359 13.55 -21.80 -2.53
N CYS A 360 14.63 -22.26 -3.13
CA CYS A 360 14.61 -22.92 -4.44
C CYS A 360 13.85 -24.24 -4.45
N ARG A 361 13.75 -24.91 -3.29
CA ARG A 361 12.98 -26.16 -3.16
C ARG A 361 11.48 -25.91 -3.15
N THR A 362 11.07 -24.73 -2.69
CA THR A 362 9.66 -24.35 -2.64
C THR A 362 9.19 -23.71 -3.94
N ASP A 363 10.04 -22.89 -4.58
CA ASP A 363 9.77 -22.28 -5.88
C ASP A 363 11.10 -22.14 -6.66
N PRO A 364 11.26 -22.86 -7.79
CA PRO A 364 12.48 -22.83 -8.61
C PRO A 364 12.84 -21.44 -9.14
N VAL A 365 11.92 -20.49 -9.17
CA VAL A 365 12.18 -19.11 -9.62
C VAL A 365 13.29 -18.46 -8.82
N TYR A 366 13.43 -18.77 -7.52
CA TYR A 366 14.48 -18.24 -6.65
C TYR A 366 15.91 -18.66 -7.04
N CYS A 367 16.04 -19.66 -7.92
CA CYS A 367 17.32 -20.12 -8.47
C CYS A 367 17.60 -19.60 -9.87
N THR A 368 16.69 -18.88 -10.51
CA THR A 368 16.92 -18.33 -11.85
C THR A 368 17.84 -17.12 -11.79
N GLN A 369 18.73 -16.96 -12.77
CA GLN A 369 19.59 -15.78 -12.85
C GLN A 369 18.79 -14.49 -12.96
N ALA A 370 17.60 -14.51 -13.58
CA ALA A 370 16.70 -13.36 -13.66
C ALA A 370 16.27 -12.86 -12.29
N PHE A 371 16.10 -13.75 -11.30
CA PHE A 371 15.73 -13.37 -9.93
C PHE A 371 16.76 -12.46 -9.24
N LEU A 372 18.03 -12.50 -9.66
CA LEU A 372 19.04 -11.58 -9.11
C LEU A 372 18.73 -10.11 -9.38
N TYR A 373 18.00 -9.81 -10.45
CA TYR A 373 17.70 -8.45 -10.89
C TYR A 373 16.31 -7.98 -10.48
N MET A 374 15.43 -8.89 -10.07
CA MET A 374 14.10 -8.59 -9.53
C MET A 374 13.74 -9.61 -8.44
N ALA A 375 14.05 -9.28 -7.18
CA ALA A 375 13.83 -10.19 -6.05
C ALA A 375 12.61 -9.82 -5.18
N HIS A 376 11.83 -8.81 -5.58
CA HIS A 376 10.57 -8.45 -4.90
C HIS A 376 9.35 -9.03 -5.58
N GLY A 377 8.17 -8.84 -4.97
CA GLY A 377 6.86 -9.18 -5.55
C GLY A 377 6.57 -8.39 -6.81
N LEU A 378 5.64 -8.89 -7.61
CA LEU A 378 5.21 -8.20 -8.83
C LEU A 378 4.06 -7.24 -8.58
N GLY A 379 3.48 -7.27 -7.38
CA GLY A 379 2.40 -6.44 -6.96
C GLY A 379 1.67 -7.02 -5.74
N HIS A 380 0.88 -6.19 -5.13
CA HIS A 380 0.11 -6.48 -3.91
C HIS A 380 -1.24 -5.75 -3.95
N GLY A 381 -2.15 -6.08 -3.03
CA GLY A 381 -3.38 -5.34 -2.84
C GLY A 381 -3.12 -3.97 -2.21
N ILE A 382 -3.98 -2.99 -2.51
CA ILE A 382 -3.95 -1.65 -1.90
C ILE A 382 -5.30 -1.28 -1.30
N GLY A 383 -5.31 -0.47 -0.25
CA GLY A 383 -6.52 -0.02 0.42
C GLY A 383 -6.26 0.76 1.69
N LEU A 384 -6.78 0.31 2.84
CA LEU A 384 -6.49 0.90 4.16
C LEU A 384 -5.03 0.70 4.61
N GLU A 385 -4.31 -0.17 3.93
CA GLU A 385 -2.87 -0.36 4.04
C GLU A 385 -2.26 -0.33 2.66
N VAL A 386 -0.95 -0.08 2.58
CA VAL A 386 -0.23 -0.17 1.32
C VAL A 386 -0.24 -1.60 0.79
N HIS A 387 -0.15 -2.61 1.66
CA HIS A 387 -0.40 -4.02 1.35
C HIS A 387 -1.76 -4.43 1.92
N ASP A 388 -2.85 -4.32 1.15
CA ASP A 388 -4.21 -4.51 1.63
C ASP A 388 -5.08 -5.44 0.77
N PRO A 389 -5.52 -6.57 1.29
CA PRO A 389 -5.12 -7.13 2.57
C PRO A 389 -3.68 -7.65 2.55
N PRO A 390 -3.04 -7.75 3.72
CA PRO A 390 -1.64 -8.19 3.80
C PRO A 390 -1.41 -9.63 3.33
N HIS A 391 -2.40 -10.48 3.50
CA HIS A 391 -2.36 -11.90 3.11
C HIS A 391 -3.39 -12.24 2.05
N PRO A 392 -3.07 -13.24 1.36
CA PRO A 392 -2.61 -13.27 0.00
C PRO A 392 -3.78 -13.48 -0.93
N TRP A 393 -3.93 -12.60 -1.71
CA TRP A 393 -4.33 -12.80 -3.06
C TRP A 393 -3.64 -14.04 -3.66
N VAL A 394 -2.41 -14.30 -3.25
CA VAL A 394 -1.55 -15.41 -3.66
C VAL A 394 -2.18 -16.79 -3.42
N GLY A 395 -3.04 -16.95 -2.41
CA GLY A 395 -3.63 -18.25 -2.07
C GLY A 395 -4.92 -18.60 -2.81
N THR A 396 -5.64 -17.62 -3.35
CA THR A 396 -6.95 -17.86 -3.99
C THR A 396 -6.90 -18.01 -5.50
N GLY A 397 -5.75 -17.81 -6.10
CA GLY A 397 -5.47 -18.15 -7.47
C GLY A 397 -6.00 -17.23 -8.56
N THR A 398 -6.99 -16.37 -8.36
CA THR A 398 -7.59 -15.58 -9.45
C THR A 398 -7.98 -14.16 -9.04
N PHE A 399 -7.94 -13.24 -10.02
CA PHE A 399 -8.47 -11.89 -9.89
C PHE A 399 -10.00 -11.87 -9.80
N GLN A 400 -10.53 -10.97 -8.96
CA GLN A 400 -11.97 -10.77 -8.80
C GLN A 400 -12.33 -9.29 -9.04
N VAL A 401 -13.54 -9.05 -9.50
CA VAL A 401 -14.08 -7.68 -9.62
C VAL A 401 -14.07 -6.98 -8.26
N GLY A 402 -13.50 -5.77 -8.21
CA GLY A 402 -13.29 -4.99 -7.00
C GLY A 402 -11.92 -5.17 -6.36
N ASP A 403 -11.07 -6.09 -6.88
CA ASP A 403 -9.66 -6.15 -6.47
C ASP A 403 -8.96 -4.83 -6.86
N ALA A 404 -8.38 -4.13 -5.89
CA ALA A 404 -7.48 -3.00 -6.11
C ALA A 404 -6.05 -3.43 -5.75
N PHE A 405 -5.09 -3.18 -6.66
CA PHE A 405 -3.74 -3.76 -6.56
C PHE A 405 -2.71 -2.99 -7.37
N THR A 406 -1.42 -3.25 -7.12
CA THR A 406 -0.29 -2.70 -7.87
C THR A 406 0.19 -3.64 -8.97
N ILE A 407 0.84 -3.10 -9.99
CA ILE A 407 1.70 -3.81 -10.93
C ILE A 407 3.03 -3.08 -10.98
N GLU A 408 4.11 -3.70 -10.47
CA GLU A 408 5.36 -3.05 -10.14
C GLU A 408 6.63 -3.79 -10.61
N PRO A 409 6.75 -4.24 -11.86
CA PRO A 409 7.99 -4.84 -12.29
C PRO A 409 9.17 -3.89 -12.13
N GLY A 410 10.34 -4.44 -11.81
CA GLY A 410 11.56 -3.68 -11.66
C GLY A 410 12.80 -4.47 -12.03
N ILE A 411 13.83 -3.78 -12.48
CA ILE A 411 15.15 -4.36 -12.77
C ILE A 411 16.21 -3.48 -12.10
N TYR A 412 17.07 -4.10 -11.30
CA TYR A 412 18.05 -3.42 -10.48
C TYR A 412 19.43 -4.00 -10.74
N VAL A 413 20.31 -3.23 -11.37
CA VAL A 413 21.64 -3.70 -11.78
C VAL A 413 22.72 -3.12 -10.87
N SER A 414 23.35 -4.01 -10.09
CA SER A 414 24.46 -3.66 -9.20
C SER A 414 25.53 -4.76 -9.25
N THR A 415 26.78 -4.38 -9.36
CA THR A 415 27.92 -5.32 -9.26
C THR A 415 27.95 -6.05 -7.91
N ARG A 416 27.45 -5.40 -6.84
CA ARG A 416 27.36 -6.00 -5.50
C ARG A 416 26.52 -7.28 -5.46
N LEU A 417 25.56 -7.44 -6.39
CA LEU A 417 24.76 -8.66 -6.47
C LEU A 417 25.61 -9.89 -6.85
N LEU A 418 26.69 -9.68 -7.59
CA LEU A 418 27.60 -10.76 -7.95
C LEU A 418 28.58 -11.10 -6.83
N ASP A 419 28.90 -10.11 -5.99
CA ASP A 419 29.91 -10.25 -4.92
C ASP A 419 29.37 -10.99 -3.67
N ILE A 420 28.04 -11.06 -3.50
CA ILE A 420 27.38 -11.78 -2.40
C ILE A 420 27.14 -13.27 -2.70
N LEU A 421 27.41 -13.72 -3.92
CA LEU A 421 27.13 -15.10 -4.33
C LEU A 421 28.15 -16.07 -3.75
N ALA A 422 27.68 -17.28 -3.43
CA ALA A 422 28.55 -18.35 -2.98
C ALA A 422 29.62 -18.69 -4.05
N ASP A 423 30.85 -18.98 -3.62
CA ASP A 423 31.97 -19.35 -4.49
C ASP A 423 31.85 -20.81 -4.96
N THR A 424 30.94 -21.05 -5.92
CA THR A 424 30.77 -22.36 -6.58
C THR A 424 31.27 -22.30 -8.01
N PRO A 425 31.65 -23.47 -8.62
CA PRO A 425 32.06 -23.53 -10.02
C PRO A 425 31.01 -22.91 -10.96
N LYS A 426 29.71 -23.14 -10.69
CA LYS A 426 28.59 -22.62 -11.47
C LYS A 426 28.55 -21.10 -11.39
N ASN A 427 28.58 -20.53 -10.17
CA ASN A 427 28.56 -19.09 -9.99
C ASN A 427 29.80 -18.41 -10.57
N ARG A 428 31.00 -18.98 -10.41
CA ARG A 428 32.21 -18.44 -11.04
C ARG A 428 32.11 -18.36 -12.56
N ALA A 429 31.59 -19.40 -13.21
CA ALA A 429 31.40 -19.43 -14.67
C ALA A 429 30.38 -18.38 -15.11
N MET A 430 29.25 -18.25 -14.40
CA MET A 430 28.25 -17.24 -14.64
C MET A 430 28.83 -15.82 -14.48
N ILE A 431 29.49 -15.55 -13.34
CA ILE A 431 30.06 -14.23 -13.02
C ILE A 431 31.08 -13.81 -14.07
N ALA A 432 31.97 -14.72 -14.48
CA ALA A 432 32.99 -14.43 -15.50
C ALA A 432 32.36 -13.98 -16.83
N GLN A 433 31.20 -14.54 -17.19
CA GLN A 433 30.48 -14.19 -18.42
C GLN A 433 29.71 -12.89 -18.31
N VAL A 434 28.94 -12.67 -17.21
CA VAL A 434 28.00 -11.56 -17.12
C VAL A 434 28.59 -10.27 -16.54
N ARG A 435 29.68 -10.35 -15.73
CA ARG A 435 30.29 -9.21 -15.04
C ARG A 435 30.57 -8.00 -15.94
N PRO A 436 31.19 -8.14 -17.13
CA PRO A 436 31.45 -6.97 -17.99
C PRO A 436 30.19 -6.23 -18.41
N VAL A 437 29.08 -6.96 -18.62
CA VAL A 437 27.80 -6.35 -18.97
C VAL A 437 27.15 -5.75 -17.73
N VAL A 438 27.20 -6.40 -16.57
CA VAL A 438 26.69 -5.84 -15.30
C VAL A 438 27.41 -4.54 -14.96
N GLU A 439 28.72 -4.44 -15.18
CA GLU A 439 29.49 -3.19 -15.00
C GLU A 439 29.04 -2.06 -15.95
N GLN A 440 28.67 -2.38 -17.19
CA GLN A 440 28.11 -1.41 -18.14
C GLN A 440 26.76 -0.85 -17.68
N TYR A 441 25.91 -1.67 -17.06
CA TYR A 441 24.57 -1.30 -16.59
C TYR A 441 24.52 -0.98 -15.09
N GLN A 442 25.65 -0.93 -14.38
CA GLN A 442 25.67 -0.76 -12.93
C GLN A 442 25.01 0.54 -12.47
N ASN A 443 24.45 0.53 -11.27
CA ASN A 443 23.76 1.66 -10.64
C ASN A 443 22.49 2.12 -11.40
N ILE A 444 21.89 1.23 -12.18
CA ILE A 444 20.60 1.46 -12.83
C ILE A 444 19.56 0.58 -12.13
N GLY A 445 18.71 1.23 -11.34
CA GLY A 445 17.48 0.64 -10.81
C GLY A 445 16.29 1.29 -11.50
N ILE A 446 15.41 0.48 -12.08
CA ILE A 446 14.19 0.95 -12.73
C ILE A 446 13.02 0.16 -12.13
N ARG A 447 12.02 0.85 -11.55
CA ARG A 447 10.70 0.33 -11.23
C ARG A 447 9.65 1.23 -11.87
N ILE A 448 8.62 0.61 -12.44
CA ILE A 448 7.43 1.28 -12.95
C ILE A 448 6.24 0.60 -12.29
N GLU A 449 5.56 1.33 -11.45
CA GLU A 449 4.44 0.84 -10.66
C GLU A 449 3.22 1.70 -10.85
N ASP A 450 2.10 1.05 -10.95
CA ASP A 450 0.81 1.69 -11.08
C ASP A 450 -0.25 0.99 -10.24
N ASP A 451 -1.22 1.79 -9.77
CA ASP A 451 -2.43 1.32 -9.11
C ASP A 451 -3.50 0.95 -10.13
N TYR A 452 -4.13 -0.20 -9.91
CA TYR A 452 -5.18 -0.75 -10.76
C TYR A 452 -6.39 -1.23 -9.97
N VAL A 453 -7.52 -1.34 -10.66
CA VAL A 453 -8.71 -2.03 -10.15
C VAL A 453 -9.26 -3.00 -11.19
N ILE A 454 -9.70 -4.18 -10.75
CA ILE A 454 -10.41 -5.12 -11.62
C ILE A 454 -11.87 -4.70 -11.70
N THR A 455 -12.32 -4.44 -12.92
CA THR A 455 -13.71 -4.13 -13.27
C THR A 455 -14.35 -5.30 -14.01
N PRO A 456 -15.68 -5.35 -14.19
CA PRO A 456 -16.32 -6.36 -15.03
C PRO A 456 -15.78 -6.44 -16.47
N ASN A 457 -15.22 -5.33 -16.97
CA ASN A 457 -14.71 -5.18 -18.33
C ASN A 457 -13.19 -5.42 -18.46
N GLY A 458 -12.50 -5.76 -17.39
CA GLY A 458 -11.05 -5.98 -17.35
C GLY A 458 -10.34 -5.15 -16.29
N VAL A 459 -9.08 -4.83 -16.53
CA VAL A 459 -8.29 -3.99 -15.63
C VAL A 459 -8.44 -2.52 -15.96
N GLU A 460 -8.66 -1.69 -14.95
CA GLU A 460 -8.63 -0.23 -15.05
C GLU A 460 -7.35 0.31 -14.43
N TRP A 461 -6.60 1.11 -15.18
CA TRP A 461 -5.42 1.82 -14.72
C TRP A 461 -5.83 3.14 -14.06
N LEU A 462 -5.53 3.29 -12.77
CA LEU A 462 -5.89 4.45 -11.96
C LEU A 462 -4.84 5.55 -12.01
N SER A 463 -3.56 5.22 -11.85
CA SER A 463 -2.45 6.14 -11.64
C SER A 463 -1.84 6.66 -12.95
N ARG A 464 -2.55 7.56 -13.63
CA ARG A 464 -2.17 8.09 -14.95
C ARG A 464 -1.03 9.13 -14.89
N ALA A 465 0.07 8.77 -14.23
CA ALA A 465 1.33 9.52 -14.29
C ALA A 465 2.11 9.18 -15.57
N PRO A 466 2.88 10.13 -16.17
CA PRO A 466 3.72 9.84 -17.33
C PRO A 466 4.62 8.63 -17.09
N ARG A 467 4.57 7.65 -18.00
CA ARG A 467 5.35 6.41 -17.89
C ARG A 467 6.00 5.95 -19.20
N GLU A 468 5.67 6.58 -20.30
CA GLU A 468 6.39 6.33 -21.55
C GLU A 468 7.61 7.26 -21.63
N ILE A 469 8.73 6.75 -22.14
CA ILE A 469 10.00 7.51 -22.23
C ILE A 469 9.79 8.87 -22.92
N GLY A 470 9.01 8.87 -24.01
CA GLY A 470 8.71 10.11 -24.76
C GLY A 470 7.96 11.14 -23.92
N GLU A 471 6.99 10.71 -23.10
CA GLU A 471 6.22 11.59 -22.21
C GLU A 471 7.13 12.18 -21.11
N ILE A 472 7.99 11.34 -20.51
CA ILE A 472 8.92 11.74 -19.45
C ILE A 472 9.91 12.77 -19.98
N GLU A 473 10.55 12.50 -21.12
CA GLU A 473 11.54 13.40 -21.71
C GLU A 473 10.91 14.71 -22.22
N ALA A 474 9.70 14.65 -22.82
CA ALA A 474 8.98 15.84 -23.28
C ALA A 474 8.57 16.76 -22.11
N ALA A 475 8.07 16.21 -21.00
CA ALA A 475 7.72 16.98 -19.80
C ALA A 475 8.91 17.73 -19.18
N ARG A 476 10.13 17.22 -19.37
CA ARG A 476 11.40 17.86 -18.95
C ARG A 476 11.82 19.00 -19.86
N LEU A 477 11.58 18.89 -21.18
CA LEU A 477 11.96 19.89 -22.17
C LEU A 477 11.11 21.15 -22.09
N THR A 478 9.82 21.04 -21.81
CA THR A 478 8.89 22.16 -21.70
C THR A 478 9.34 23.19 -20.65
N ARG A 479 10.01 22.76 -19.58
CA ARG A 479 10.55 23.65 -18.55
C ARG A 479 11.78 24.46 -19.04
N ALA A 480 12.64 23.87 -19.84
CA ALA A 480 13.84 24.54 -20.32
C ALA A 480 13.51 25.73 -21.24
N VAL A 481 12.35 25.67 -21.90
CA VAL A 481 11.84 26.75 -22.77
C VAL A 481 11.18 27.88 -21.96
N MET A 482 10.49 27.54 -20.85
CA MET A 482 9.83 28.54 -19.98
C MET A 482 10.79 29.24 -18.99
N ALA A 483 11.99 28.72 -18.79
CA ALA A 483 13.00 29.28 -17.88
C ALA A 483 14.06 30.16 -18.61
N ARG A 484 13.92 30.33 -19.89
CA ARG A 484 14.67 31.30 -20.75
C ARG A 484 13.79 32.49 -21.07
#